data_1a5af9824e29fd30414da4837983e7e4
#
_entry.id   1a5af9824e29fd30414da4837983e7e4
#
_cell.length_a   1.000
_cell.length_b   1.000
_cell.length_c   1.000
_cell.angle_alpha   90.00
_cell.angle_beta   90.00
_cell.angle_gamma   90.00
#
_symmetry.space_group_name_H-M   'P 1'
#
loop_
_entity.id
_entity.type
_entity.pdbx_description
1 polymer ?
#
loop_
_entity_poly.entity_id
_entity_poly.type
_entity_poly.pdbx_seq_one_letter_code
_entity_poly.pdbx_strand_id
1 'polypeptide(L)'
;MPDCPSKSRKHGFSEPSYYAWKAKFGGMKVSDAQRLKALEAENGKLQATARELHVGGRCDARGAVAKIVAVAARREVVHELKALGLSERTALKLVGISASVLRYQPRDDGNSKLRERLKELAGQHRRHGYRMLHDRLTRQGWAINVKRTYRLYRQEGLMVRQRRRKKLPVPERQPLLRPSQPNEVWSMDFVFDELATGRKVKTLTVVDDCTKESVQLVADTSIPALYVTRVLDQVRCERGLPKVIRTDNGPEFAGRTMHDWAARNGVELRFIQPGKPVQNAYIESFNSRFRDECLSQHWFASLSHMRSVLDNWREDYNHHRGHSSLGYVPPAEFAARCRLLAGDTAQTQPSTTIQSTDPRAECF
;
A
#
# COMPACT_ATOMS: atom_id res chain seq x y z
N MET A 1 82.53 20.59 16.53
CA MET A 1 81.53 19.53 16.32
C MET A 1 82.10 18.25 16.96
N PRO A 2 81.41 17.65 17.96
CA PRO A 2 81.92 16.42 18.60
C PRO A 2 81.67 15.21 17.70
N ASP A 3 82.69 14.45 17.52
CA ASP A 3 82.80 13.30 16.59
C ASP A 3 81.81 12.18 16.83
N CYS A 4 81.15 11.78 15.79
CA CYS A 4 80.13 10.74 15.76
C CYS A 4 80.62 9.31 16.10
N PRO A 5 81.89 8.86 15.77
CA PRO A 5 82.38 7.51 16.02
C PRO A 5 82.52 7.13 17.50
N SER A 6 82.69 8.11 18.40
CA SER A 6 82.92 7.83 19.84
C SER A 6 81.63 7.52 20.62
N LYS A 7 80.49 8.04 20.20
CA LYS A 7 79.22 7.89 20.86
C LYS A 7 78.51 6.59 20.48
N SER A 8 78.64 6.10 19.22
CA SER A 8 78.06 4.86 18.77
C SER A 8 78.59 3.64 19.46
N ARG A 9 79.91 3.57 19.67
CA ARG A 9 80.56 2.49 20.41
C ARG A 9 80.22 2.48 21.93
N LYS A 10 79.98 3.62 22.51
CA LYS A 10 79.69 3.76 23.95
C LYS A 10 78.24 3.33 24.31
N HIS A 11 77.28 3.38 23.37
CA HIS A 11 75.86 3.10 23.57
C HIS A 11 75.29 1.97 22.72
N GLY A 12 76.19 1.19 21.99
CA GLY A 12 75.84 -0.05 21.30
C GLY A 12 74.87 0.10 20.11
N PHE A 13 74.86 1.25 19.43
CA PHE A 13 74.08 1.42 18.19
C PHE A 13 74.94 1.71 16.98
N SER A 14 74.45 1.37 15.76
CA SER A 14 75.20 1.57 14.52
C SER A 14 75.23 3.02 14.05
N GLU A 15 76.24 3.44 13.32
CA GLU A 15 76.34 4.79 12.74
C GLU A 15 75.16 5.12 11.85
N PRO A 16 74.63 4.25 10.99
CA PRO A 16 73.45 4.51 10.21
C PRO A 16 72.21 4.83 11.11
N SER A 17 72.04 4.13 12.26
CA SER A 17 70.96 4.39 13.22
C SER A 17 71.09 5.77 13.86
N TYR A 18 72.30 6.24 14.15
CA TYR A 18 72.51 7.59 14.67
C TYR A 18 72.09 8.69 13.69
N TYR A 19 72.47 8.57 12.44
CA TYR A 19 72.09 9.54 11.43
C TYR A 19 70.56 9.52 11.15
N ALA A 20 69.96 8.35 11.15
CA ALA A 20 68.51 8.21 11.02
C ALA A 20 67.77 8.88 12.19
N TRP A 21 68.26 8.70 13.44
CA TRP A 21 67.70 9.36 14.62
C TRP A 21 67.96 10.88 14.59
N LYS A 22 69.15 11.29 14.18
CA LYS A 22 69.50 12.73 14.05
C LYS A 22 68.65 13.42 13.00
N ALA A 23 68.38 12.78 11.87
CA ALA A 23 67.48 13.29 10.84
C ALA A 23 66.03 13.40 11.34
N LYS A 24 65.57 12.41 12.14
CA LYS A 24 64.20 12.37 12.62
C LYS A 24 63.93 13.23 13.84
N PHE A 25 64.88 13.38 14.77
CA PHE A 25 64.72 14.04 16.07
C PHE A 25 65.68 15.19 16.30
N GLY A 26 66.53 15.50 15.31
CA GLY A 26 67.52 16.60 15.42
C GLY A 26 66.85 17.95 15.64
N GLY A 27 67.24 18.65 16.74
CA GLY A 27 66.68 19.93 17.10
C GLY A 27 65.40 19.91 17.98
N MET A 28 64.88 18.71 18.26
CA MET A 28 63.71 18.59 19.15
C MET A 28 64.13 18.44 20.62
N LYS A 29 63.31 18.95 21.53
CA LYS A 29 63.45 18.67 22.96
C LYS A 29 63.01 17.24 23.26
N VAL A 30 63.50 16.62 24.29
CA VAL A 30 63.17 15.25 24.68
C VAL A 30 61.64 15.03 24.81
N SER A 31 60.95 16.02 25.39
CA SER A 31 59.49 16.03 25.53
C SER A 31 58.76 15.97 24.17
N ASP A 32 59.30 16.71 23.19
CA ASP A 32 58.70 16.79 21.82
C ASP A 32 58.91 15.50 21.03
N ALA A 33 60.11 14.88 21.19
CA ALA A 33 60.45 13.59 20.60
C ALA A 33 59.57 12.44 21.18
N GLN A 34 59.31 12.46 22.52
CA GLN A 34 58.39 11.53 23.18
C GLN A 34 56.97 11.71 22.66
N ARG A 35 56.53 12.97 22.53
CA ARG A 35 55.20 13.29 22.03
C ARG A 35 55.03 12.87 20.56
N LEU A 36 56.07 13.08 19.71
CA LEU A 36 56.06 12.63 18.33
C LEU A 36 55.94 11.10 18.24
N LYS A 37 56.71 10.36 19.06
CA LYS A 37 56.62 8.91 19.12
C LYS A 37 55.27 8.40 19.59
N ALA A 38 54.65 9.06 20.56
CA ALA A 38 53.29 8.73 20.99
C ALA A 38 52.24 8.98 19.89
N LEU A 39 52.35 10.10 19.17
CA LEU A 39 51.50 10.42 18.04
C LEU A 39 51.67 9.46 16.85
N GLU A 40 52.91 9.03 16.56
CA GLU A 40 53.17 8.03 15.53
C GLU A 40 52.58 6.66 15.91
N ALA A 41 52.68 6.24 17.18
CA ALA A 41 52.06 5.01 17.67
C ALA A 41 50.53 5.07 17.61
N GLU A 42 49.95 6.21 17.97
CA GLU A 42 48.50 6.45 17.84
C GLU A 42 48.02 6.45 16.37
N ASN A 43 48.81 7.08 15.49
CA ASN A 43 48.50 7.09 14.04
C ASN A 43 48.62 5.67 13.45
N GLY A 44 49.61 4.88 13.87
CA GLY A 44 49.75 3.49 13.48
C GLY A 44 48.56 2.64 13.92
N LYS A 45 48.06 2.81 15.15
CA LYS A 45 46.84 2.17 15.64
C LYS A 45 45.63 2.60 14.86
N LEU A 46 45.46 3.88 14.58
CA LEU A 46 44.35 4.41 13.80
C LEU A 46 44.37 3.89 12.36
N GLN A 47 45.53 3.75 11.75
CA GLN A 47 45.69 3.19 10.41
C GLN A 47 45.42 1.67 10.38
N ALA A 48 45.85 0.92 11.40
CA ALA A 48 45.50 -0.50 11.52
C ALA A 48 44.02 -0.72 11.66
N THR A 49 43.40 0.04 12.58
CA THR A 49 41.94 0.03 12.78
C THR A 49 41.15 0.45 11.52
N ALA A 50 41.68 1.42 10.77
CA ALA A 50 41.09 1.83 9.50
C ALA A 50 41.21 0.72 8.43
N ARG A 51 42.28 -0.08 8.45
CA ARG A 51 42.45 -1.24 7.54
C ARG A 51 41.52 -2.38 7.90
N GLU A 52 41.29 -2.68 9.18
CA GLU A 52 40.36 -3.71 9.64
C GLU A 52 38.90 -3.37 9.29
N LEU A 53 38.52 -2.11 9.40
CA LEU A 53 37.22 -1.62 8.90
C LEU A 53 37.10 -1.70 7.37
N HIS A 54 38.21 -1.94 6.67
CA HIS A 54 38.34 -1.88 5.20
C HIS A 54 38.18 -3.21 4.49
N VAL A 55 37.85 -4.29 5.17
CA VAL A 55 37.65 -5.63 4.54
C VAL A 55 36.31 -5.68 3.74
N GLY A 56 35.98 -4.60 3.05
CA GLY A 56 34.80 -4.55 2.18
C GLY A 56 34.82 -3.53 1.05
N GLY A 57 35.86 -2.74 0.84
CA GLY A 57 35.84 -1.80 -0.29
C GLY A 57 36.66 -0.53 -0.12
N ARG A 58 37.55 -0.32 -1.06
CA ARG A 58 38.46 0.82 -1.23
C ARG A 58 37.86 2.19 -0.91
N CYS A 59 38.14 2.76 0.25
CA CYS A 59 38.07 4.22 0.52
C CYS A 59 38.87 4.54 1.78
N ASP A 60 39.55 5.70 1.83
CA ASP A 60 40.24 6.23 3.02
C ASP A 60 39.26 6.34 4.20
N ALA A 61 39.72 5.97 5.40
CA ALA A 61 38.87 5.98 6.60
C ALA A 61 38.15 7.36 6.85
N ARG A 62 38.82 8.44 6.50
CA ARG A 62 38.19 9.79 6.54
C ARG A 62 37.12 9.98 5.47
N GLY A 63 37.32 9.43 4.27
CA GLY A 63 36.34 9.49 3.18
C GLY A 63 35.12 8.59 3.42
N ALA A 64 35.31 7.42 4.06
CA ALA A 64 34.21 6.51 4.39
C ALA A 64 33.27 7.13 5.46
N VAL A 65 33.83 7.72 6.52
CA VAL A 65 33.05 8.38 7.58
C VAL A 65 32.34 9.63 7.04
N ALA A 66 32.96 10.39 6.13
CA ALA A 66 32.33 11.58 5.52
C ALA A 66 31.10 11.23 4.66
N LYS A 67 31.01 10.00 4.11
CA LYS A 67 29.86 9.54 3.32
C LYS A 67 28.67 9.04 4.17
N ILE A 68 28.88 8.79 5.47
CA ILE A 68 27.83 8.35 6.38
C ILE A 68 26.97 9.55 6.80
N VAL A 69 25.86 9.79 6.12
CA VAL A 69 24.97 10.92 6.38
C VAL A 69 24.03 10.64 7.57
N ALA A 70 23.58 9.40 7.76
CA ALA A 70 22.59 9.05 8.78
C ALA A 70 23.21 9.03 10.19
N VAL A 71 22.61 9.74 11.13
CA VAL A 71 23.06 9.83 12.52
C VAL A 71 23.07 8.46 13.22
N ALA A 72 22.11 7.57 12.90
CA ALA A 72 22.06 6.21 13.44
C ALA A 72 23.32 5.42 13.05
N ALA A 73 23.67 5.39 11.75
CA ALA A 73 24.86 4.71 11.26
C ALA A 73 26.17 5.30 11.86
N ARG A 74 26.21 6.61 12.08
CA ARG A 74 27.35 7.24 12.77
C ARG A 74 27.50 6.76 14.21
N ARG A 75 26.43 6.47 14.93
CA ARG A 75 26.49 5.88 16.27
C ARG A 75 27.04 4.46 16.25
N GLU A 76 26.58 3.65 15.29
CA GLU A 76 27.07 2.26 15.11
C GLU A 76 28.60 2.26 14.88
N VAL A 77 29.09 3.13 13.99
CA VAL A 77 30.54 3.28 13.76
C VAL A 77 31.29 3.68 15.02
N VAL A 78 30.75 4.58 15.87
CA VAL A 78 31.38 4.89 17.15
C VAL A 78 31.44 3.69 18.07
N HIS A 79 30.41 2.86 18.11
CA HIS A 79 30.41 1.61 18.90
C HIS A 79 31.44 0.62 18.39
N GLU A 80 31.56 0.44 17.07
CA GLU A 80 32.58 -0.41 16.45
C GLU A 80 34.00 0.08 16.76
N LEU A 81 34.25 1.40 16.62
CA LEU A 81 35.55 1.99 16.95
C LEU A 81 35.92 1.81 18.43
N LYS A 82 34.94 1.87 19.34
CA LYS A 82 35.14 1.57 20.76
C LYS A 82 35.48 0.09 20.98
N ALA A 83 34.81 -0.83 20.28
CA ALA A 83 35.10 -2.26 20.35
C ALA A 83 36.52 -2.58 19.85
N LEU A 84 37.06 -1.80 18.91
CA LEU A 84 38.43 -1.89 18.42
C LEU A 84 39.49 -1.22 19.34
N GLY A 85 39.06 -0.74 20.54
CA GLY A 85 39.94 -0.21 21.57
C GLY A 85 40.22 1.29 21.50
N LEU A 86 39.53 2.05 20.66
CA LEU A 86 39.65 3.51 20.67
C LEU A 86 38.86 4.14 21.82
N SER A 87 39.41 5.24 22.38
CA SER A 87 38.68 6.00 23.38
C SER A 87 37.39 6.60 22.80
N GLU A 88 36.34 6.70 23.61
CA GLU A 88 35.08 7.33 23.18
C GLU A 88 35.28 8.74 22.61
N ARG A 89 36.15 9.54 23.26
CA ARG A 89 36.48 10.90 22.81
C ARG A 89 37.10 10.93 21.41
N THR A 90 38.02 10.01 21.14
CA THR A 90 38.70 9.89 19.84
C THR A 90 37.69 9.41 18.76
N ALA A 91 36.89 8.39 19.08
CA ALA A 91 35.86 7.88 18.17
C ALA A 91 34.80 8.95 17.79
N LEU A 92 34.30 9.71 18.77
CA LEU A 92 33.37 10.81 18.56
C LEU A 92 33.96 11.89 17.64
N LYS A 93 35.23 12.26 17.89
CA LYS A 93 35.94 13.25 17.06
C LYS A 93 36.13 12.78 15.63
N LEU A 94 36.46 11.52 15.42
CA LEU A 94 36.60 10.93 14.08
C LEU A 94 35.30 10.91 13.30
N VAL A 95 34.21 10.52 13.96
CA VAL A 95 32.89 10.36 13.33
C VAL A 95 32.12 11.70 13.23
N GLY A 96 32.56 12.72 13.97
CA GLY A 96 31.97 14.07 13.93
C GLY A 96 30.59 14.12 14.57
N ILE A 97 30.38 13.43 15.70
CA ILE A 97 29.16 13.52 16.51
C ILE A 97 29.48 13.84 17.97
N SER A 98 28.51 14.46 18.66
CA SER A 98 28.66 14.78 20.08
C SER A 98 28.32 13.58 20.96
N ALA A 99 28.82 13.58 22.19
CA ALA A 99 28.50 12.55 23.20
C ALA A 99 26.99 12.52 23.52
N SER A 100 26.31 13.67 23.51
CA SER A 100 24.85 13.73 23.68
C SER A 100 24.10 13.02 22.55
N VAL A 101 24.59 13.15 21.32
CA VAL A 101 24.02 12.42 20.16
C VAL A 101 24.26 10.93 20.29
N LEU A 102 25.43 10.49 20.75
CA LEU A 102 25.71 9.07 20.97
C LEU A 102 24.76 8.46 22.02
N ARG A 103 24.58 9.17 23.16
CA ARG A 103 23.75 8.71 24.30
C ARG A 103 22.27 8.97 24.13
N TYR A 104 21.85 9.63 23.05
CA TYR A 104 20.45 9.92 22.82
C TYR A 104 19.64 8.63 22.64
N GLN A 105 18.73 8.39 23.52
CA GLN A 105 17.71 7.35 23.38
C GLN A 105 16.42 7.99 22.89
N PRO A 106 15.84 7.49 21.79
CA PRO A 106 14.54 7.99 21.32
C PRO A 106 13.50 7.78 22.43
N ARG A 107 12.75 8.82 22.72
CA ARG A 107 11.56 8.68 23.59
C ARG A 107 10.56 7.75 22.93
N ASP A 108 9.84 6.98 23.74
CA ASP A 108 8.70 6.21 23.23
C ASP A 108 7.73 7.17 22.53
N ASP A 109 7.39 6.83 21.30
CA ASP A 109 6.52 7.65 20.46
C ASP A 109 5.03 7.47 20.81
N GLY A 110 4.70 6.66 21.83
CA GLY A 110 3.35 6.37 22.28
C GLY A 110 2.48 5.70 21.21
N ASN A 111 3.11 5.03 20.23
CA ASN A 111 2.40 4.42 19.12
C ASN A 111 2.28 2.90 19.22
N SER A 112 2.67 2.27 20.33
CA SER A 112 2.70 0.81 20.47
C SER A 112 1.34 0.18 20.13
N LYS A 113 0.27 0.62 20.76
CA LYS A 113 -1.11 0.14 20.50
C LYS A 113 -1.55 0.36 19.06
N LEU A 114 -1.20 1.52 18.50
CA LEU A 114 -1.55 1.84 17.10
C LEU A 114 -0.76 0.98 16.11
N ARG A 115 0.51 0.68 16.39
CA ARG A 115 1.34 -0.23 15.58
C ARG A 115 0.77 -1.65 15.59
N GLU A 116 0.42 -2.18 16.76
CA GLU A 116 -0.21 -3.49 16.90
C GLU A 116 -1.50 -3.56 16.07
N ARG A 117 -2.40 -2.60 16.27
CA ARG A 117 -3.66 -2.56 15.53
C ARG A 117 -3.47 -2.44 14.03
N LEU A 118 -2.49 -1.63 13.59
CA LEU A 118 -2.15 -1.47 12.18
C LEU A 118 -1.61 -2.79 11.57
N LYS A 119 -0.79 -3.54 12.32
CA LYS A 119 -0.29 -4.87 11.93
C LYS A 119 -1.42 -5.89 11.81
N GLU A 120 -2.33 -5.92 12.77
CA GLU A 120 -3.51 -6.81 12.74
C GLU A 120 -4.37 -6.54 11.49
N LEU A 121 -4.73 -5.28 11.24
CA LEU A 121 -5.50 -4.90 10.07
C LEU A 121 -4.78 -5.20 8.76
N ALA A 122 -3.46 -4.99 8.69
CA ALA A 122 -2.67 -5.34 7.52
C ALA A 122 -2.57 -6.86 7.31
N GLY A 123 -2.57 -7.65 8.39
CA GLY A 123 -2.64 -9.11 8.34
C GLY A 123 -3.98 -9.63 7.82
N GLN A 124 -5.08 -9.02 8.26
CA GLN A 124 -6.44 -9.35 7.81
C GLN A 124 -6.68 -8.93 6.36
N HIS A 125 -6.15 -7.77 5.95
CA HIS A 125 -6.37 -7.17 4.64
C HIS A 125 -5.05 -6.94 3.90
N ARG A 126 -4.39 -8.01 3.47
CA ARG A 126 -3.04 -8.00 2.89
C ARG A 126 -2.86 -7.11 1.65
N ARG A 127 -3.94 -6.78 0.94
CA ARG A 127 -3.95 -5.93 -0.26
C ARG A 127 -4.32 -4.48 0.02
N HIS A 128 -4.62 -4.13 1.28
CA HIS A 128 -4.96 -2.76 1.64
C HIS A 128 -3.71 -1.91 1.82
N GLY A 129 -3.62 -0.82 1.08
CA GLY A 129 -2.60 0.21 1.29
C GLY A 129 -2.92 1.10 2.50
N TYR A 130 -1.96 1.92 2.92
CA TYR A 130 -2.08 2.76 4.11
C TYR A 130 -3.34 3.63 4.18
N ARG A 131 -3.88 4.11 3.05
CA ARG A 131 -5.10 4.93 3.03
C ARG A 131 -6.33 4.14 3.44
N MET A 132 -6.44 2.89 2.98
CA MET A 132 -7.55 2.02 3.34
C MET A 132 -7.45 1.54 4.80
N LEU A 133 -6.23 1.22 5.25
CA LEU A 133 -5.98 0.90 6.66
C LEU A 133 -6.26 2.10 7.56
N HIS A 134 -5.92 3.32 7.12
CA HIS A 134 -6.25 4.54 7.85
C HIS A 134 -7.77 4.77 7.96
N ASP A 135 -8.52 4.59 6.87
CA ASP A 135 -9.98 4.68 6.89
C ASP A 135 -10.60 3.69 7.89
N ARG A 136 -10.16 2.42 7.88
CA ARG A 136 -10.60 1.42 8.85
C ARG A 136 -10.27 1.80 10.29
N LEU A 137 -9.07 2.32 10.55
CA LEU A 137 -8.71 2.82 11.88
C LEU A 137 -9.61 3.99 12.32
N THR A 138 -9.86 4.93 11.44
CA THR A 138 -10.73 6.09 11.72
C THR A 138 -12.16 5.64 12.04
N ARG A 139 -12.70 4.68 11.30
CA ARG A 139 -14.02 4.08 11.56
C ARG A 139 -14.08 3.30 12.89
N GLN A 140 -12.95 2.79 13.37
CA GLN A 140 -12.81 2.17 14.68
C GLN A 140 -12.61 3.19 15.82
N GLY A 141 -12.75 4.49 15.54
CA GLY A 141 -12.65 5.56 16.53
C GLY A 141 -11.23 6.09 16.79
N TRP A 142 -10.23 5.69 16.00
CA TRP A 142 -8.89 6.23 16.14
C TRP A 142 -8.78 7.63 15.52
N ALA A 143 -8.71 8.67 16.35
CA ALA A 143 -8.47 10.05 15.91
C ALA A 143 -6.99 10.27 15.58
N ILE A 144 -6.57 9.92 14.37
CA ILE A 144 -5.16 9.99 13.93
C ILE A 144 -5.02 10.72 12.59
N ASN A 145 -3.87 11.34 12.40
CA ASN A 145 -3.55 11.96 11.11
C ASN A 145 -3.03 10.91 10.11
N VAL A 146 -3.47 10.99 8.86
CA VAL A 146 -3.05 10.09 7.76
C VAL A 146 -1.52 10.05 7.59
N LYS A 147 -0.82 11.16 7.81
CA LYS A 147 0.66 11.22 7.76
C LYS A 147 1.29 10.36 8.86
N ARG A 148 0.68 10.31 10.07
CA ARG A 148 1.13 9.44 11.17
C ARG A 148 0.94 7.97 10.80
N THR A 149 -0.22 7.59 10.27
CA THR A 149 -0.48 6.23 9.77
C THR A 149 0.53 5.84 8.68
N TYR A 150 0.78 6.71 7.70
CA TYR A 150 1.74 6.44 6.62
C TYR A 150 3.16 6.21 7.14
N ARG A 151 3.63 7.04 8.11
CA ARG A 151 4.94 6.88 8.73
C ARG A 151 5.08 5.51 9.42
N LEU A 152 4.09 5.14 10.25
CA LEU A 152 4.08 3.85 10.93
C LEU A 152 4.00 2.68 9.95
N TYR A 153 3.12 2.76 8.95
CA TYR A 153 2.97 1.78 7.89
C TYR A 153 4.30 1.49 7.17
N ARG A 154 5.12 2.52 6.91
CA ARG A 154 6.45 2.35 6.34
C ARG A 154 7.46 1.78 7.31
N GLN A 155 7.46 2.24 8.57
CA GLN A 155 8.37 1.75 9.61
C GLN A 155 8.18 0.26 9.89
N GLU A 156 6.93 -0.22 9.88
CA GLU A 156 6.60 -1.63 10.09
C GLU A 156 6.72 -2.51 8.82
N GLY A 157 7.19 -1.95 7.71
CA GLY A 157 7.38 -2.72 6.47
C GLY A 157 6.11 -3.24 5.81
N LEU A 158 4.94 -2.67 6.13
CA LEU A 158 3.63 -3.15 5.67
C LEU A 158 3.30 -2.78 4.22
N MET A 159 4.26 -2.26 3.45
CA MET A 159 4.03 -1.74 2.10
C MET A 159 3.60 -2.84 1.13
N VAL A 160 2.43 -2.65 0.52
CA VAL A 160 1.93 -3.51 -0.55
C VAL A 160 2.73 -3.28 -1.83
N ARG A 161 3.25 -4.36 -2.42
CA ARG A 161 3.97 -4.30 -3.68
C ARG A 161 3.05 -3.82 -4.80
N GLN A 162 3.37 -2.67 -5.39
CA GLN A 162 2.66 -2.15 -6.56
C GLN A 162 3.28 -2.69 -7.85
N ARG A 163 2.45 -3.18 -8.77
CA ARG A 163 2.88 -3.48 -10.13
C ARG A 163 3.21 -2.16 -10.84
N ARG A 164 4.43 -2.02 -11.35
CA ARG A 164 4.76 -0.90 -12.24
C ARG A 164 3.97 -1.05 -13.53
N ARG A 165 3.09 -0.10 -13.81
CA ARG A 165 2.38 -0.05 -15.09
C ARG A 165 3.39 0.25 -16.20
N LYS A 166 3.39 -0.55 -17.27
CA LYS A 166 4.07 -0.17 -18.51
C LYS A 166 3.37 1.06 -19.05
N LYS A 167 4.13 2.11 -19.38
CA LYS A 167 3.61 3.30 -20.07
C LYS A 167 3.36 2.89 -21.53
N LEU A 168 2.16 2.41 -21.83
CA LEU A 168 1.71 2.24 -23.19
C LEU A 168 1.08 3.55 -23.66
N PRO A 169 1.19 3.90 -24.97
CA PRO A 169 0.43 5.01 -25.54
C PRO A 169 -1.05 4.82 -25.19
N VAL A 170 -1.66 5.84 -24.64
CA VAL A 170 -3.07 5.79 -24.24
C VAL A 170 -3.88 6.18 -25.47
N PRO A 171 -4.63 5.24 -26.08
CA PRO A 171 -5.60 5.62 -27.12
C PRO A 171 -6.62 6.57 -26.48
N GLU A 172 -7.17 7.46 -27.29
CA GLU A 172 -8.19 8.41 -26.90
C GLU A 172 -9.35 7.66 -26.23
N ARG A 173 -9.48 7.84 -24.90
CA ARG A 173 -10.47 7.13 -24.10
C ARG A 173 -11.71 8.02 -23.99
N GLN A 174 -12.81 7.62 -24.57
CA GLN A 174 -14.09 8.18 -24.20
C GLN A 174 -14.43 7.69 -22.78
N PRO A 175 -14.57 8.58 -21.79
CA PRO A 175 -14.92 8.17 -20.43
C PRO A 175 -16.31 7.54 -20.45
N LEU A 176 -16.45 6.39 -19.80
CA LEU A 176 -17.76 5.80 -19.55
C LEU A 176 -18.56 6.76 -18.68
N LEU A 177 -19.73 7.20 -19.15
CA LEU A 177 -20.63 8.00 -18.34
C LEU A 177 -21.02 7.20 -17.11
N ARG A 178 -20.74 7.78 -15.94
CA ARG A 178 -21.12 7.17 -14.66
C ARG A 178 -22.63 7.41 -14.47
N PRO A 179 -23.41 6.35 -14.16
CA PRO A 179 -24.81 6.51 -13.79
C PRO A 179 -24.94 7.45 -12.60
N SER A 180 -25.99 8.26 -12.59
CA SER A 180 -26.23 9.27 -11.56
C SER A 180 -27.00 8.75 -10.35
N GLN A 181 -27.77 7.69 -10.55
CA GLN A 181 -28.66 7.13 -9.53
C GLN A 181 -28.39 5.64 -9.27
N PRO A 182 -28.62 5.17 -8.03
CA PRO A 182 -28.64 3.73 -7.72
C PRO A 182 -29.67 3.00 -8.59
N ASN A 183 -29.39 1.76 -8.95
CA ASN A 183 -30.22 0.91 -9.80
C ASN A 183 -30.49 1.50 -11.21
N GLU A 184 -29.67 2.42 -11.69
CA GLU A 184 -29.74 2.88 -13.06
C GLU A 184 -29.10 1.88 -14.02
N VAL A 185 -27.87 1.47 -13.73
CA VAL A 185 -27.12 0.49 -14.53
C VAL A 185 -26.42 -0.49 -13.61
N TRP A 186 -26.66 -1.78 -13.82
CA TRP A 186 -25.85 -2.84 -13.25
C TRP A 186 -24.94 -3.45 -14.30
N SER A 187 -23.73 -3.79 -13.90
CA SER A 187 -22.79 -4.58 -14.72
C SER A 187 -22.70 -5.99 -14.18
N MET A 188 -22.74 -6.98 -15.08
CA MET A 188 -22.61 -8.39 -14.73
C MET A 188 -21.47 -9.05 -15.51
N ASP A 189 -20.80 -10.01 -14.87
CA ASP A 189 -19.73 -10.78 -15.50
C ASP A 189 -19.52 -12.10 -14.73
N PHE A 190 -18.75 -13.02 -15.35
CA PHE A 190 -18.33 -14.25 -14.72
C PHE A 190 -16.85 -14.24 -14.37
N VAL A 191 -16.56 -14.72 -13.16
CA VAL A 191 -15.19 -14.96 -12.71
C VAL A 191 -15.00 -16.45 -12.48
N PHE A 192 -13.90 -17.00 -13.01
CA PHE A 192 -13.59 -18.43 -12.88
C PHE A 192 -12.50 -18.63 -11.86
N ASP A 193 -12.63 -19.71 -11.08
CA ASP A 193 -11.67 -20.18 -10.09
C ASP A 193 -11.78 -21.72 -9.98
N GLU A 194 -11.01 -22.33 -9.08
CA GLU A 194 -11.06 -23.77 -8.85
C GLU A 194 -11.04 -24.12 -7.35
N LEU A 195 -11.65 -25.25 -7.01
CA LEU A 195 -11.55 -25.82 -5.67
C LEU A 195 -10.22 -26.56 -5.50
N ALA A 196 -9.86 -26.83 -4.24
CA ALA A 196 -8.70 -27.66 -3.89
C ALA A 196 -8.70 -29.03 -4.55
N THR A 197 -9.88 -29.53 -4.95
CA THR A 197 -10.08 -30.79 -5.69
C THR A 197 -9.80 -30.67 -7.19
N GLY A 198 -9.42 -29.49 -7.72
CA GLY A 198 -9.26 -29.22 -9.15
C GLY A 198 -10.57 -28.97 -9.89
N ARG A 199 -11.72 -29.01 -9.21
CA ARG A 199 -13.02 -28.76 -9.83
C ARG A 199 -13.19 -27.27 -10.12
N LYS A 200 -13.48 -26.93 -11.36
CA LYS A 200 -13.72 -25.53 -11.79
C LYS A 200 -15.02 -25.01 -11.20
N VAL A 201 -14.98 -23.75 -10.78
CA VAL A 201 -16.12 -22.99 -10.25
C VAL A 201 -16.29 -21.72 -11.05
N LYS A 202 -17.53 -21.37 -11.31
CA LYS A 202 -17.94 -20.13 -11.97
C LYS A 202 -18.65 -19.24 -10.96
N THR A 203 -18.26 -17.99 -10.85
CA THR A 203 -18.89 -17.01 -9.95
C THR A 203 -19.54 -15.91 -10.78
N LEU A 204 -20.87 -15.76 -10.64
CA LEU A 204 -21.60 -14.62 -11.18
C LEU A 204 -21.34 -13.41 -10.28
N THR A 205 -20.88 -12.31 -10.86
CA THR A 205 -20.68 -11.02 -10.19
C THR A 205 -21.67 -10.02 -10.73
N VAL A 206 -22.38 -9.33 -9.85
CA VAL A 206 -23.35 -8.26 -10.18
C VAL A 206 -23.01 -7.03 -9.38
N VAL A 207 -22.79 -5.89 -10.03
CA VAL A 207 -22.36 -4.64 -9.41
C VAL A 207 -23.21 -3.48 -9.90
N ASP A 208 -23.61 -2.61 -9.00
CA ASP A 208 -24.23 -1.33 -9.32
C ASP A 208 -23.14 -0.32 -9.76
N ASP A 209 -23.24 0.18 -10.98
CA ASP A 209 -22.25 1.09 -11.56
C ASP A 209 -22.22 2.48 -10.89
N CYS A 210 -23.29 2.91 -10.26
CA CYS A 210 -23.36 4.17 -9.51
C CYS A 210 -22.72 4.03 -8.13
N THR A 211 -23.27 3.12 -7.31
CA THR A 211 -22.93 2.98 -5.90
C THR A 211 -21.69 2.14 -5.64
N LYS A 212 -21.25 1.36 -6.65
CA LYS A 212 -20.19 0.36 -6.56
C LYS A 212 -20.53 -0.80 -5.59
N GLU A 213 -21.77 -0.93 -5.16
CA GLU A 213 -22.20 -2.08 -4.36
C GLU A 213 -22.03 -3.38 -5.15
N SER A 214 -21.51 -4.40 -4.50
CA SER A 214 -21.65 -5.78 -4.95
C SER A 214 -23.08 -6.22 -4.67
N VAL A 215 -23.91 -6.14 -5.69
CA VAL A 215 -25.33 -6.50 -5.61
C VAL A 215 -25.50 -7.98 -5.30
N GLN A 216 -24.75 -8.81 -6.03
CA GLN A 216 -24.75 -10.24 -5.80
C GLN A 216 -23.43 -10.92 -6.19
N LEU A 217 -23.06 -11.95 -5.45
CA LEU A 217 -21.99 -12.88 -5.75
C LEU A 217 -22.49 -14.30 -5.57
N VAL A 218 -22.53 -15.08 -6.65
CA VAL A 218 -23.00 -16.48 -6.60
C VAL A 218 -22.00 -17.39 -7.24
N ALA A 219 -21.46 -18.36 -6.47
CA ALA A 219 -20.53 -19.37 -6.96
C ALA A 219 -21.22 -20.71 -7.14
N ASP A 220 -21.02 -21.33 -8.31
CA ASP A 220 -21.43 -22.69 -8.58
C ASP A 220 -20.51 -23.34 -9.63
N THR A 221 -20.62 -24.64 -9.78
CA THR A 221 -19.89 -25.39 -10.82
C THR A 221 -20.48 -25.17 -12.21
N SER A 222 -21.77 -24.81 -12.29
CA SER A 222 -22.46 -24.44 -13.51
C SER A 222 -23.51 -23.39 -13.22
N ILE A 223 -23.53 -22.31 -14.00
CA ILE A 223 -24.50 -21.21 -13.89
C ILE A 223 -25.10 -20.96 -15.28
N PRO A 224 -26.13 -21.75 -15.67
CA PRO A 224 -26.83 -21.51 -16.93
C PRO A 224 -27.72 -20.25 -16.84
N ALA A 225 -28.21 -19.76 -17.99
CA ALA A 225 -29.06 -18.57 -18.08
C ALA A 225 -30.28 -18.60 -17.13
N LEU A 226 -30.94 -19.76 -17.01
CA LEU A 226 -32.07 -19.90 -16.08
C LEU A 226 -31.67 -19.71 -14.61
N TYR A 227 -30.46 -20.08 -14.24
CA TYR A 227 -29.95 -19.82 -12.88
C TYR A 227 -29.66 -18.33 -12.66
N VAL A 228 -29.10 -17.66 -13.68
CA VAL A 228 -28.89 -16.20 -13.65
C VAL A 228 -30.23 -15.47 -13.43
N THR A 229 -31.28 -15.82 -14.18
CA THR A 229 -32.60 -15.17 -14.02
C THR A 229 -33.21 -15.41 -12.64
N ARG A 230 -33.07 -16.60 -12.05
CA ARG A 230 -33.50 -16.89 -10.67
C ARG A 230 -32.76 -16.02 -9.63
N VAL A 231 -31.47 -15.85 -9.80
CA VAL A 231 -30.66 -14.97 -8.93
C VAL A 231 -31.16 -13.52 -9.04
N LEU A 232 -31.42 -13.05 -10.26
CA LEU A 232 -31.95 -11.69 -10.46
C LEU A 232 -33.38 -11.53 -9.90
N ASP A 233 -34.23 -12.55 -9.97
CA ASP A 233 -35.55 -12.55 -9.35
C ASP A 233 -35.47 -12.49 -7.81
N GLN A 234 -34.52 -13.18 -7.20
CA GLN A 234 -34.26 -13.05 -5.77
C GLN A 234 -33.83 -11.62 -5.41
N VAL A 235 -32.84 -11.07 -6.13
CA VAL A 235 -32.39 -9.69 -5.92
C VAL A 235 -33.53 -8.67 -6.12
N ARG A 236 -34.44 -8.93 -7.08
CA ARG A 236 -35.64 -8.09 -7.29
C ARG A 236 -36.47 -7.95 -6.03
N CYS A 237 -36.68 -9.05 -5.30
CA CYS A 237 -37.46 -9.05 -4.06
C CYS A 237 -36.77 -8.25 -2.93
N GLU A 238 -35.45 -8.18 -2.91
CA GLU A 238 -34.66 -7.54 -1.86
C GLU A 238 -34.47 -6.02 -2.10
N ARG A 239 -34.18 -5.62 -3.33
CA ARG A 239 -33.79 -4.23 -3.64
C ARG A 239 -34.36 -3.62 -4.93
N GLY A 240 -35.15 -4.38 -5.67
CA GLY A 240 -35.64 -3.99 -6.99
C GLY A 240 -34.64 -4.32 -8.11
N LEU A 241 -34.99 -3.92 -9.33
CA LEU A 241 -34.21 -4.16 -10.53
C LEU A 241 -33.61 -2.86 -11.09
N PRO A 242 -32.54 -2.93 -11.89
CA PRO A 242 -31.98 -1.78 -12.58
C PRO A 242 -32.78 -1.46 -13.84
N LYS A 243 -32.60 -0.25 -14.38
CA LYS A 243 -33.14 0.11 -15.69
C LYS A 243 -32.39 -0.63 -16.81
N VAL A 244 -31.09 -0.79 -16.64
CA VAL A 244 -30.17 -1.37 -17.62
C VAL A 244 -29.26 -2.38 -16.97
N ILE A 245 -29.07 -3.53 -17.63
CA ILE A 245 -28.02 -4.50 -17.30
C ILE A 245 -27.00 -4.49 -18.42
N ARG A 246 -25.73 -4.24 -18.07
CA ARG A 246 -24.59 -4.33 -18.98
C ARG A 246 -23.86 -5.64 -18.78
N THR A 247 -23.58 -6.36 -19.86
CA THR A 247 -22.90 -7.65 -19.81
C THR A 247 -22.09 -7.90 -21.09
N ASP A 248 -21.21 -8.88 -21.06
CA ASP A 248 -20.56 -9.40 -22.25
C ASP A 248 -21.54 -10.22 -23.13
N ASN A 249 -21.05 -10.70 -24.28
CA ASN A 249 -21.83 -11.51 -25.22
C ASN A 249 -21.78 -13.01 -24.85
N GLY A 250 -21.56 -13.36 -23.61
CA GLY A 250 -21.57 -14.75 -23.15
C GLY A 250 -22.90 -15.44 -23.46
N PRO A 251 -22.90 -16.75 -23.78
CA PRO A 251 -24.13 -17.47 -24.15
C PRO A 251 -25.17 -17.47 -23.05
N GLU A 252 -24.76 -17.37 -21.77
CA GLU A 252 -25.66 -17.29 -20.63
C GLU A 252 -26.41 -15.97 -20.56
N PHE A 253 -25.85 -14.88 -21.10
CA PHE A 253 -26.47 -13.57 -21.11
C PHE A 253 -27.16 -13.23 -22.43
N ALA A 254 -26.60 -13.69 -23.56
CA ALA A 254 -27.15 -13.42 -24.90
C ALA A 254 -28.26 -14.41 -25.29
N GLY A 255 -28.55 -15.41 -24.45
CA GLY A 255 -29.56 -16.44 -24.73
C GLY A 255 -31.00 -15.93 -24.60
N ARG A 256 -31.94 -16.60 -25.30
CA ARG A 256 -33.39 -16.28 -25.30
C ARG A 256 -33.96 -16.16 -23.87
N THR A 257 -33.58 -17.04 -22.96
CA THR A 257 -34.04 -17.04 -21.57
C THR A 257 -33.79 -15.68 -20.87
N MET A 258 -32.62 -15.10 -21.08
CA MET A 258 -32.27 -13.81 -20.48
C MET A 258 -33.02 -12.64 -21.17
N HIS A 259 -33.17 -12.69 -22.50
CA HIS A 259 -33.97 -11.71 -23.22
C HIS A 259 -35.43 -11.72 -22.83
N ASP A 260 -36.05 -12.91 -22.72
CA ASP A 260 -37.45 -13.06 -22.29
C ASP A 260 -37.66 -12.59 -20.84
N TRP A 261 -36.66 -12.84 -19.96
CA TRP A 261 -36.70 -12.34 -18.60
C TRP A 261 -36.60 -10.83 -18.53
N ALA A 262 -35.68 -10.23 -19.29
CA ALA A 262 -35.47 -8.78 -19.34
C ALA A 262 -36.71 -8.05 -19.85
N ALA A 263 -37.31 -8.55 -20.93
CA ALA A 263 -38.55 -8.01 -21.52
C ALA A 263 -39.73 -8.05 -20.51
N ARG A 264 -39.90 -9.17 -19.79
CA ARG A 264 -40.95 -9.30 -18.77
C ARG A 264 -40.78 -8.36 -17.58
N ASN A 265 -39.54 -8.00 -17.25
CA ASN A 265 -39.21 -7.16 -16.11
C ASN A 265 -38.92 -5.68 -16.49
N GLY A 266 -39.05 -5.31 -17.74
CA GLY A 266 -38.78 -3.93 -18.21
C GLY A 266 -37.31 -3.50 -18.08
N VAL A 267 -36.39 -4.46 -18.17
CA VAL A 267 -34.94 -4.22 -18.04
C VAL A 267 -34.31 -4.22 -19.43
N GLU A 268 -33.53 -3.19 -19.75
CA GLU A 268 -32.77 -3.11 -20.99
C GLU A 268 -31.46 -3.90 -20.88
N LEU A 269 -31.20 -4.81 -21.81
CA LEU A 269 -29.91 -5.50 -21.93
C LEU A 269 -28.96 -4.73 -22.87
N ARG A 270 -27.80 -4.33 -22.36
CA ARG A 270 -26.74 -3.69 -23.16
C ARG A 270 -25.52 -4.59 -23.22
N PHE A 271 -25.28 -5.13 -24.42
CA PHE A 271 -24.11 -5.93 -24.68
C PHE A 271 -22.92 -5.07 -25.05
N ILE A 272 -21.73 -5.48 -24.57
CA ILE A 272 -20.47 -4.81 -24.89
C ILE A 272 -20.13 -5.06 -26.36
N GLN A 273 -19.70 -4.02 -27.06
CA GLN A 273 -19.22 -4.17 -28.43
C GLN A 273 -17.92 -4.99 -28.47
N PRO A 274 -17.79 -5.96 -29.37
CA PRO A 274 -16.53 -6.69 -29.56
C PRO A 274 -15.35 -5.74 -29.75
N GLY A 275 -14.24 -5.99 -29.05
CA GLY A 275 -13.04 -5.16 -29.10
C GLY A 275 -13.08 -3.85 -28.29
N LYS A 276 -14.15 -3.55 -27.55
CA LYS A 276 -14.24 -2.37 -26.68
C LYS A 276 -14.35 -2.74 -25.18
N PRO A 277 -13.31 -3.31 -24.58
CA PRO A 277 -13.33 -3.72 -23.16
C PRO A 277 -13.60 -2.54 -22.20
N VAL A 278 -13.26 -1.31 -22.61
CA VAL A 278 -13.54 -0.10 -21.81
C VAL A 278 -15.00 0.04 -21.43
N GLN A 279 -15.92 -0.50 -22.22
CA GLN A 279 -17.36 -0.46 -21.94
C GLN A 279 -17.74 -1.30 -20.70
N ASN A 280 -16.88 -2.25 -20.28
CA ASN A 280 -17.09 -3.07 -19.06
C ASN A 280 -16.15 -2.71 -17.90
N ALA A 281 -15.49 -1.56 -17.95
CA ALA A 281 -14.44 -1.17 -17.03
C ALA A 281 -14.88 -1.18 -15.54
N TYR A 282 -16.16 -0.99 -15.25
CA TYR A 282 -16.68 -1.03 -13.89
C TYR A 282 -16.61 -2.44 -13.29
N ILE A 283 -17.15 -3.42 -14.01
CA ILE A 283 -17.12 -4.80 -13.52
C ILE A 283 -15.71 -5.40 -13.59
N GLU A 284 -14.90 -5.06 -14.61
CA GLU A 284 -13.50 -5.48 -14.67
C GLU A 284 -12.69 -4.97 -13.46
N SER A 285 -12.91 -3.71 -13.10
CA SER A 285 -12.28 -3.12 -11.91
C SER A 285 -12.74 -3.78 -10.61
N PHE A 286 -14.01 -4.18 -10.51
CA PHE A 286 -14.55 -4.94 -9.39
C PHE A 286 -13.94 -6.35 -9.36
N ASN A 287 -13.98 -7.08 -10.47
CA ASN A 287 -13.46 -8.44 -10.59
C ASN A 287 -11.97 -8.52 -10.29
N SER A 288 -11.19 -7.49 -10.66
CA SER A 288 -9.78 -7.40 -10.29
C SER A 288 -9.59 -7.31 -8.78
N ARG A 289 -10.40 -6.52 -8.07
CA ARG A 289 -10.36 -6.44 -6.60
C ARG A 289 -10.85 -7.73 -5.96
N PHE A 290 -11.93 -8.30 -6.46
CA PHE A 290 -12.47 -9.56 -5.99
C PHE A 290 -11.43 -10.69 -6.10
N ARG A 291 -10.70 -10.77 -7.23
CA ARG A 291 -9.58 -11.70 -7.36
C ARG A 291 -8.46 -11.41 -6.37
N ASP A 292 -8.02 -10.16 -6.26
CA ASP A 292 -6.88 -9.79 -5.43
C ASP A 292 -7.18 -9.88 -3.92
N GLU A 293 -8.38 -9.51 -3.49
CA GLU A 293 -8.74 -9.37 -2.08
C GLU A 293 -9.50 -10.59 -1.51
N CYS A 294 -10.06 -11.46 -2.37
CA CYS A 294 -10.79 -12.64 -1.96
C CYS A 294 -10.19 -13.91 -2.57
N LEU A 295 -10.35 -14.14 -3.88
CA LEU A 295 -10.02 -15.43 -4.50
C LEU A 295 -8.54 -15.79 -4.32
N SER A 296 -7.61 -14.86 -4.59
CA SER A 296 -6.16 -15.12 -4.46
C SER A 296 -5.65 -15.23 -3.01
N GLN A 297 -6.51 -15.02 -2.01
CA GLN A 297 -6.13 -15.08 -0.60
C GLN A 297 -6.65 -16.33 0.10
N HIS A 298 -7.53 -17.10 -0.55
CA HIS A 298 -8.16 -18.28 0.03
C HIS A 298 -7.91 -19.53 -0.80
N TRP A 299 -7.90 -20.66 -0.13
CA TRP A 299 -7.87 -21.98 -0.71
C TRP A 299 -9.20 -22.67 -0.42
N PHE A 300 -9.99 -22.92 -1.45
CA PHE A 300 -11.38 -23.38 -1.29
C PHE A 300 -11.45 -24.89 -1.21
N ALA A 301 -11.70 -25.44 -0.03
CA ALA A 301 -11.84 -26.89 0.18
C ALA A 301 -13.11 -27.46 -0.46
N SER A 302 -14.21 -26.69 -0.46
CA SER A 302 -15.52 -27.09 -0.99
C SER A 302 -16.30 -25.90 -1.53
N LEU A 303 -17.36 -26.17 -2.30
CA LEU A 303 -18.24 -25.12 -2.81
C LEU A 303 -18.98 -24.36 -1.68
N SER A 304 -19.37 -25.07 -0.62
CA SER A 304 -20.00 -24.44 0.56
C SER A 304 -19.03 -23.52 1.30
N HIS A 305 -17.77 -23.96 1.47
CA HIS A 305 -16.72 -23.12 2.03
C HIS A 305 -16.50 -21.87 1.17
N MET A 306 -16.41 -22.03 -0.16
CA MET A 306 -16.26 -20.90 -1.07
C MET A 306 -17.43 -19.90 -0.93
N ARG A 307 -18.68 -20.37 -0.93
CA ARG A 307 -19.86 -19.51 -0.78
C ARG A 307 -19.82 -18.71 0.52
N SER A 308 -19.49 -19.35 1.64
CA SER A 308 -19.35 -18.66 2.94
C SER A 308 -18.26 -17.57 2.91
N VAL A 309 -17.11 -17.84 2.30
CA VAL A 309 -16.03 -16.82 2.14
C VAL A 309 -16.48 -15.67 1.25
N LEU A 310 -17.19 -15.95 0.16
CA LEU A 310 -17.75 -14.94 -0.75
C LEU A 310 -18.76 -14.04 -0.06
N ASP A 311 -19.67 -14.61 0.73
CA ASP A 311 -20.68 -13.84 1.48
C ASP A 311 -20.01 -12.91 2.49
N ASN A 312 -19.06 -13.42 3.27
CA ASN A 312 -18.30 -12.60 4.22
C ASN A 312 -17.52 -11.50 3.52
N TRP A 313 -16.88 -11.80 2.38
CA TRP A 313 -16.15 -10.78 1.62
C TRP A 313 -17.08 -9.73 1.03
N ARG A 314 -18.25 -10.11 0.50
CA ARG A 314 -19.27 -9.18 -0.03
C ARG A 314 -19.79 -8.25 1.06
N GLU A 315 -20.02 -8.78 2.27
CA GLU A 315 -20.43 -8.00 3.43
C GLU A 315 -19.36 -6.97 3.81
N ASP A 316 -18.09 -7.41 3.94
CA ASP A 316 -16.96 -6.50 4.21
C ASP A 316 -16.78 -5.46 3.10
N TYR A 317 -16.92 -5.85 1.83
CA TYR A 317 -16.79 -4.98 0.67
C TYR A 317 -17.87 -3.89 0.66
N ASN A 318 -19.11 -4.25 0.93
CA ASN A 318 -20.23 -3.30 0.89
C ASN A 318 -20.27 -2.38 2.12
N HIS A 319 -20.01 -2.89 3.31
CA HIS A 319 -20.28 -2.19 4.58
C HIS A 319 -19.03 -1.62 5.26
N HIS A 320 -17.86 -2.19 5.02
CA HIS A 320 -16.65 -1.80 5.76
C HIS A 320 -15.50 -1.32 4.88
N ARG A 321 -15.49 -1.69 3.60
CA ARG A 321 -14.40 -1.33 2.70
C ARG A 321 -14.62 0.07 2.12
N GLY A 322 -13.75 1.04 2.50
CA GLY A 322 -13.74 2.37 1.90
C GLY A 322 -13.39 2.32 0.41
N HIS A 323 -14.14 3.01 -0.43
CA HIS A 323 -13.93 3.05 -1.87
C HIS A 323 -13.38 4.41 -2.31
N SER A 324 -12.18 4.45 -2.90
CA SER A 324 -11.50 5.70 -3.25
C SER A 324 -12.30 6.61 -4.19
N SER A 325 -13.07 6.03 -5.14
CA SER A 325 -13.93 6.80 -6.05
C SER A 325 -15.21 7.34 -5.39
N LEU A 326 -15.49 6.92 -4.15
CA LEU A 326 -16.61 7.37 -3.31
C LEU A 326 -16.11 8.21 -2.12
N GLY A 327 -14.87 8.73 -2.17
CA GLY A 327 -14.29 9.49 -1.07
C GLY A 327 -13.97 8.64 0.18
N TYR A 328 -13.62 7.37 -0.02
CA TYR A 328 -13.41 6.36 1.04
C TYR A 328 -14.68 6.00 1.85
N VAL A 329 -15.86 6.33 1.33
CA VAL A 329 -17.13 5.85 1.87
C VAL A 329 -17.38 4.41 1.39
N PRO A 330 -17.89 3.48 2.25
CA PRO A 330 -18.32 2.16 1.81
C PRO A 330 -19.49 2.24 0.83
N PRO A 331 -19.58 1.31 -0.13
CA PRO A 331 -20.64 1.30 -1.13
C PRO A 331 -22.05 1.38 -0.58
N ALA A 332 -22.40 0.59 0.45
CA ALA A 332 -23.73 0.58 1.05
C ALA A 332 -24.08 1.90 1.76
N GLU A 333 -23.12 2.51 2.44
CA GLU A 333 -23.31 3.84 3.06
C GLU A 333 -23.51 4.90 1.98
N PHE A 334 -22.75 4.85 0.89
CA PHE A 334 -22.94 5.77 -0.23
C PHE A 334 -24.31 5.59 -0.89
N ALA A 335 -24.76 4.34 -1.08
CA ALA A 335 -26.08 4.04 -1.63
C ALA A 335 -27.22 4.55 -0.73
N ALA A 336 -27.08 4.42 0.58
CA ALA A 336 -28.05 4.97 1.54
C ALA A 336 -28.15 6.49 1.42
N ARG A 337 -27.00 7.19 1.32
CA ARG A 337 -26.97 8.65 1.10
C ARG A 337 -27.66 9.05 -0.20
N CYS A 338 -27.41 8.33 -1.30
CA CYS A 338 -28.07 8.60 -2.58
C CYS A 338 -29.59 8.42 -2.50
N ARG A 339 -30.08 7.40 -1.76
CA ARG A 339 -31.52 7.15 -1.57
C ARG A 339 -32.19 8.26 -0.76
N LEU A 340 -31.56 8.76 0.29
CA LEU A 340 -32.05 9.89 1.08
C LEU A 340 -32.17 11.16 0.22
N LEU A 341 -31.15 11.50 -0.56
CA LEU A 341 -31.18 12.65 -1.46
C LEU A 341 -32.28 12.54 -2.53
N ALA A 342 -32.56 11.34 -3.05
CA ALA A 342 -33.61 11.10 -4.01
C ALA A 342 -35.03 11.21 -3.35
N GLY A 343 -35.16 10.81 -2.10
CA GLY A 343 -36.40 10.94 -1.31
C GLY A 343 -36.73 12.39 -1.01
N ASP A 344 -35.75 13.21 -0.64
CA ASP A 344 -35.94 14.64 -0.37
C ASP A 344 -36.31 15.43 -1.63
N THR A 345 -35.81 15.05 -2.81
CA THR A 345 -36.21 15.69 -4.09
C THR A 345 -37.64 15.33 -4.50
N ALA A 346 -38.16 14.17 -4.12
CA ALA A 346 -39.54 13.78 -4.40
C ALA A 346 -40.56 14.53 -3.53
N GLN A 347 -40.20 15.01 -2.35
CA GLN A 347 -41.02 15.80 -1.45
C GLN A 347 -41.04 17.31 -1.78
N THR A 348 -40.14 17.79 -2.64
CA THR A 348 -39.98 19.21 -2.95
C THR A 348 -40.68 19.64 -4.26
N GLN A 349 -41.44 18.76 -4.93
CA GLN A 349 -42.31 19.20 -6.02
C GLN A 349 -43.61 19.73 -5.43
N PRO A 350 -43.93 21.04 -5.54
CA PRO A 350 -45.22 21.55 -5.15
C PRO A 350 -46.26 20.93 -6.08
N SER A 351 -47.28 20.31 -5.47
CA SER A 351 -48.49 19.89 -6.16
C SER A 351 -49.17 21.11 -6.79
N THR A 352 -48.90 21.34 -8.07
CA THR A 352 -49.65 22.29 -8.87
C THR A 352 -51.03 21.67 -9.09
N THR A 353 -51.94 21.96 -8.18
CA THR A 353 -53.36 21.73 -8.35
C THR A 353 -53.81 22.62 -9.51
N ILE A 354 -53.97 22.03 -10.69
CA ILE A 354 -54.71 22.67 -11.77
C ILE A 354 -56.17 22.61 -11.36
N GLN A 355 -56.68 23.72 -10.81
CA GLN A 355 -58.12 23.95 -10.74
C GLN A 355 -58.63 24.13 -12.17
N SER A 356 -59.33 23.12 -12.69
CA SER A 356 -60.18 23.26 -13.84
C SER A 356 -61.36 24.13 -13.47
N THR A 357 -61.30 25.41 -13.81
CA THR A 357 -62.48 26.24 -13.91
C THR A 357 -63.15 25.93 -15.24
N ASP A 358 -64.27 25.24 -15.11
CA ASP A 358 -65.30 25.08 -16.16
C ASP A 358 -66.03 26.41 -16.34
N PRO A 359 -66.17 26.96 -17.53
CA PRO A 359 -67.28 27.87 -17.84
C PRO A 359 -68.30 27.21 -18.80
N ARG A 360 -69.35 26.75 -18.19
CA ARG A 360 -70.73 26.69 -18.71
C ARG A 360 -70.95 27.05 -20.21
N ALA A 361 -71.48 26.08 -20.90
CA ALA A 361 -72.79 26.04 -21.48
C ALA A 361 -73.44 27.40 -21.75
N GLU A 362 -73.70 27.66 -23.02
CA GLU A 362 -75.07 28.14 -23.47
C GLU A 362 -75.09 28.11 -25.00
N CYS A 363 -76.09 27.38 -25.48
CA CYS A 363 -77.01 27.64 -26.58
C CYS A 363 -76.51 27.71 -28.04
N PHE A 364 -76.70 26.80 -28.83
CA PHE A 364 -77.85 26.52 -29.76
C PHE A 364 -77.55 25.25 -30.56
#